data_2d56d534db33c07d9ed172c62a96bd87
#
_entry.id   2d56d534db33c07d9ed172c62a96bd87
#
_cell.length_a   1.000
_cell.length_b   1.000
_cell.length_c   1.000
_cell.angle_alpha   90.00
_cell.angle_beta   90.00
_cell.angle_gamma   90.00
#
_symmetry.space_group_name_H-M   'P 1'
#
loop_
_entity.id
_entity.type
_entity.pdbx_description
1 polymer ?
#
loop_
_entity_poly.entity_id
_entity_poly.type
_entity_poly.pdbx_seq_one_letter_code
_entity_poly.pdbx_strand_id
1 'polypeptide(L)'
;MYACSPKWTADWITVSQLEKFLPQLAKVIRPSPSGRQYMSLNHGLHFTGGEPFLNFELLLKAVEIAEALRIPSTFVETNCFWCKNDDLTRERLQALKKRGLGGILISVNPFYAEYVPFEKTDRCIQISQEVFGSNVMVYQLEYYRLFKRLGITRRLSIDDYLKLTRGESLSDRVELFLMGRAAEQLKDLYPSYPAKRFFNVPCQPSILRNWHNHFDNYGNFMPGYCGGISLGSWFELDRLVKEGLDLENRPVLNYLVNENMRGLFTFALDRGYREINEGYVSKCHLCLDIRKYLASRGNFEELKPRNFYEQLQ
;
A
#
# COMPACT_ATOMS: atom_id res chain seq x y z
N MET A 1 1.61 4.80 -3.33
CA MET A 1 3.02 4.68 -3.76
C MET A 1 3.37 3.27 -4.23
N TYR A 2 3.09 2.23 -3.45
CA TYR A 2 3.57 0.86 -3.76
C TYR A 2 2.78 0.14 -4.86
N ALA A 3 1.50 0.39 -5.00
CA ALA A 3 0.65 -0.24 -6.00
C ALA A 3 -0.06 0.75 -6.92
N CYS A 4 -0.56 1.86 -6.41
CA CYS A 4 -1.38 2.80 -7.17
C CYS A 4 -0.55 3.78 -8.02
N SER A 5 -1.05 4.09 -9.21
CA SER A 5 -0.51 5.09 -10.14
C SER A 5 -1.56 6.16 -10.43
N PRO A 6 -1.18 7.44 -10.65
CA PRO A 6 -2.11 8.47 -11.09
C PRO A 6 -2.70 8.20 -12.48
N LYS A 7 -2.07 7.31 -13.25
CA LYS A 7 -2.55 6.87 -14.58
C LYS A 7 -3.56 5.72 -14.51
N TRP A 8 -3.82 5.20 -13.30
CA TRP A 8 -4.76 4.09 -13.15
C TRP A 8 -6.20 4.55 -13.35
N THR A 9 -7.03 3.69 -13.91
CA THR A 9 -8.47 3.93 -14.00
C THR A 9 -9.09 4.04 -12.62
N ALA A 10 -10.12 4.86 -12.49
CA ALA A 10 -10.83 5.07 -11.21
C ALA A 10 -11.86 3.95 -10.96
N ASP A 11 -11.39 2.71 -10.95
CA ASP A 11 -12.21 1.54 -10.66
C ASP A 11 -12.35 1.36 -9.14
N TRP A 12 -13.56 1.08 -8.70
CA TRP A 12 -13.89 0.91 -7.30
C TRP A 12 -14.40 -0.50 -7.02
N ILE A 13 -14.08 -1.00 -5.81
CA ILE A 13 -14.78 -2.17 -5.29
C ILE A 13 -16.28 -1.85 -5.15
N THR A 14 -17.14 -2.78 -5.52
CA THR A 14 -18.58 -2.57 -5.41
C THR A 14 -19.11 -2.99 -4.04
N VAL A 15 -20.27 -2.45 -3.65
CA VAL A 15 -20.96 -2.87 -2.40
C VAL A 15 -21.22 -4.38 -2.40
N SER A 16 -21.68 -4.95 -3.53
CA SER A 16 -21.88 -6.39 -3.65
C SER A 16 -20.62 -7.22 -3.44
N GLN A 17 -19.47 -6.71 -3.89
CA GLN A 17 -18.17 -7.35 -3.63
C GLN A 17 -17.80 -7.28 -2.15
N LEU A 18 -17.99 -6.12 -1.49
CA LEU A 18 -17.76 -5.96 -0.06
C LEU A 18 -18.63 -6.90 0.77
N GLU A 19 -19.92 -7.03 0.44
CA GLU A 19 -20.88 -7.93 1.10
C GLU A 19 -20.51 -9.42 0.97
N LYS A 20 -19.82 -9.80 -0.10
CA LYS A 20 -19.33 -11.18 -0.30
C LYS A 20 -17.98 -11.43 0.38
N PHE A 21 -17.12 -10.44 0.41
CA PHE A 21 -15.73 -10.58 0.87
C PHE A 21 -15.58 -10.36 2.38
N LEU A 22 -16.14 -9.28 2.93
CA LEU A 22 -15.93 -8.92 4.33
C LEU A 22 -16.40 -9.99 5.32
N PRO A 23 -17.48 -10.80 5.06
CA PRO A 23 -17.81 -11.93 5.92
C PRO A 23 -16.74 -13.03 6.00
N GLN A 24 -15.97 -13.27 4.92
CA GLN A 24 -14.87 -14.22 4.93
C GLN A 24 -13.69 -13.64 5.73
N LEU A 25 -13.38 -12.36 5.50
CA LEU A 25 -12.32 -11.67 6.21
C LEU A 25 -12.59 -11.56 7.72
N ALA A 26 -13.83 -11.32 8.12
CA ALA A 26 -14.25 -11.23 9.52
C ALA A 26 -13.92 -12.49 10.35
N LYS A 27 -13.84 -13.67 9.71
CA LYS A 27 -13.51 -14.94 10.38
C LYS A 27 -12.02 -15.05 10.75
N VAL A 28 -11.14 -14.37 10.02
CA VAL A 28 -9.66 -14.55 10.12
C VAL A 28 -8.95 -13.33 10.65
N ILE A 29 -9.56 -12.14 10.57
CA ILE A 29 -8.92 -10.90 10.99
C ILE A 29 -8.75 -10.83 12.51
N ARG A 30 -7.58 -10.39 12.96
CA ARG A 30 -7.25 -10.30 14.39
C ARG A 30 -7.33 -8.85 14.88
N PRO A 31 -7.81 -8.64 16.12
CA PRO A 31 -7.82 -7.31 16.72
C PRO A 31 -6.42 -6.81 17.04
N SER A 32 -6.28 -5.50 17.22
CA SER A 32 -5.10 -4.89 17.80
C SER A 32 -4.78 -5.53 19.16
N PRO A 33 -3.49 -5.75 19.50
CA PRO A 33 -3.09 -6.19 20.84
C PRO A 33 -3.53 -5.25 21.95
N SER A 34 -3.77 -3.98 21.65
CA SER A 34 -4.26 -2.97 22.59
C SER A 34 -5.79 -3.01 22.80
N GLY A 35 -6.50 -3.86 22.07
CA GLY A 35 -7.96 -4.02 22.15
C GLY A 35 -8.67 -3.77 20.83
N ARG A 36 -9.89 -4.29 20.71
CA ARG A 36 -10.70 -4.26 19.47
C ARG A 36 -11.00 -2.85 18.95
N GLN A 37 -11.10 -1.89 19.83
CA GLN A 37 -11.41 -0.48 19.52
C GLN A 37 -10.19 0.32 19.08
N TYR A 38 -8.98 -0.19 19.28
CA TYR A 38 -7.74 0.52 18.92
C TYR A 38 -7.25 0.08 17.55
N MET A 39 -6.87 1.07 16.72
CA MET A 39 -6.23 0.80 15.44
C MET A 39 -4.82 0.24 15.62
N SER A 40 -4.37 -0.53 14.65
CA SER A 40 -3.01 -1.05 14.59
C SER A 40 -2.59 -1.26 13.14
N LEU A 41 -1.38 -0.87 12.79
CA LEU A 41 -0.87 -1.00 11.42
C LEU A 41 -0.85 -2.46 10.93
N ASN A 42 -0.66 -3.41 11.86
CA ASN A 42 -0.47 -4.82 11.54
C ASN A 42 -1.67 -5.71 11.91
N HIS A 43 -2.75 -5.13 12.44
CA HIS A 43 -3.94 -5.85 12.87
C HIS A 43 -5.20 -5.05 12.51
N GLY A 44 -6.33 -5.76 12.44
CA GLY A 44 -7.60 -5.13 12.10
C GLY A 44 -7.76 -4.93 10.59
N LEU A 45 -8.70 -4.09 10.21
CA LEU A 45 -9.02 -3.78 8.83
C LEU A 45 -8.77 -2.30 8.56
N HIS A 46 -8.02 -2.00 7.50
CA HIS A 46 -7.94 -0.63 7.03
C HIS A 46 -8.49 -0.48 5.61
N PHE A 47 -9.16 0.64 5.39
CA PHE A 47 -9.61 1.07 4.09
C PHE A 47 -8.55 1.99 3.48
N THR A 48 -8.01 1.58 2.36
CA THR A 48 -6.94 2.27 1.64
C THR A 48 -7.18 2.20 0.14
N GLY A 49 -6.19 2.47 -0.69
CA GLY A 49 -6.27 2.38 -2.14
C GLY A 49 -5.53 3.53 -2.78
N GLY A 50 -6.13 4.24 -3.76
CA GLY A 50 -5.64 5.54 -4.20
C GLY A 50 -5.89 6.58 -3.11
N GLU A 51 -7.15 6.92 -2.89
CA GLU A 51 -7.61 7.77 -1.80
C GLU A 51 -9.09 7.45 -1.52
N PRO A 52 -9.42 6.83 -0.37
CA PRO A 52 -10.79 6.38 -0.07
C PRO A 52 -11.83 7.51 -0.06
N PHE A 53 -11.45 8.70 0.34
CA PHE A 53 -12.37 9.85 0.41
C PHE A 53 -12.78 10.41 -0.97
N LEU A 54 -12.21 9.93 -2.07
CA LEU A 54 -12.70 10.25 -3.42
C LEU A 54 -14.10 9.68 -3.67
N ASN A 55 -14.43 8.52 -3.05
CA ASN A 55 -15.77 7.94 -3.08
C ASN A 55 -16.27 7.78 -1.64
N PHE A 56 -16.67 8.91 -1.05
CA PHE A 56 -17.02 8.98 0.36
C PHE A 56 -18.25 8.13 0.72
N GLU A 57 -19.25 8.04 -0.16
CA GLU A 57 -20.45 7.23 0.06
C GLU A 57 -20.11 5.74 0.09
N LEU A 58 -19.25 5.28 -0.80
CA LEU A 58 -18.76 3.90 -0.77
C LEU A 58 -17.96 3.62 0.51
N LEU A 59 -17.11 4.55 0.94
CA LEU A 59 -16.35 4.43 2.19
C LEU A 59 -17.29 4.31 3.39
N LEU A 60 -18.32 5.15 3.47
CA LEU A 60 -19.33 5.07 4.53
C LEU A 60 -20.01 3.69 4.55
N LYS A 61 -20.38 3.18 3.37
CA LYS A 61 -21.02 1.86 3.25
C LYS A 61 -20.09 0.72 3.64
N ALA A 62 -18.81 0.80 3.24
CA ALA A 62 -17.80 -0.20 3.61
C ALA A 62 -17.58 -0.26 5.14
N VAL A 63 -17.52 0.89 5.80
CA VAL A 63 -17.43 0.98 7.27
C VAL A 63 -18.66 0.40 7.94
N GLU A 64 -19.87 0.72 7.45
CA GLU A 64 -21.13 0.18 7.96
C GLU A 64 -21.19 -1.34 7.88
N ILE A 65 -20.78 -1.93 6.75
CA ILE A 65 -20.70 -3.39 6.57
C ILE A 65 -19.69 -4.01 7.54
N ALA A 66 -18.52 -3.39 7.69
CA ALA A 66 -17.49 -3.88 8.60
C ALA A 66 -17.95 -3.86 10.07
N GLU A 67 -18.66 -2.80 10.49
CA GLU A 67 -19.25 -2.69 11.84
C GLU A 67 -20.34 -3.74 12.07
N ALA A 68 -21.25 -3.93 11.10
CA ALA A 68 -22.31 -4.97 11.18
C ALA A 68 -21.71 -6.37 11.35
N LEU A 69 -20.56 -6.64 10.74
CA LEU A 69 -19.81 -7.88 10.86
C LEU A 69 -18.90 -7.91 12.10
N ARG A 70 -18.88 -6.84 12.91
CA ARG A 70 -18.03 -6.68 14.09
C ARG A 70 -16.54 -6.90 13.78
N ILE A 71 -16.05 -6.44 12.63
CA ILE A 71 -14.65 -6.49 12.29
C ILE A 71 -13.87 -5.56 13.24
N PRO A 72 -12.81 -6.06 13.92
CA PRO A 72 -12.11 -5.26 14.92
C PRO A 72 -11.11 -4.28 14.32
N SER A 73 -10.76 -3.25 15.08
CA SER A 73 -9.59 -2.37 14.82
C SER A 73 -9.63 -1.75 13.43
N THR A 74 -10.80 -1.23 13.05
CA THR A 74 -11.03 -0.60 11.74
C THR A 74 -10.45 0.79 11.69
N PHE A 75 -9.82 1.16 10.58
CA PHE A 75 -9.37 2.53 10.31
C PHE A 75 -9.33 2.83 8.82
N VAL A 76 -9.17 4.10 8.46
CA VAL A 76 -9.00 4.55 7.07
C VAL A 76 -7.66 5.26 6.91
N GLU A 77 -7.01 5.08 5.76
CA GLU A 77 -5.83 5.85 5.35
C GLU A 77 -6.22 7.00 4.44
N THR A 78 -5.58 8.17 4.61
CA THR A 78 -5.84 9.33 3.77
C THR A 78 -4.62 10.21 3.56
N ASN A 79 -4.58 10.88 2.40
CA ASN A 79 -3.64 11.96 2.08
C ASN A 79 -4.20 13.35 2.40
N CYS A 80 -5.41 13.46 2.94
CA CYS A 80 -6.07 14.69 3.38
C CYS A 80 -6.49 15.69 2.27
N PHE A 81 -6.46 15.34 0.99
CA PHE A 81 -6.79 16.28 -0.09
C PHE A 81 -8.19 16.93 0.07
N TRP A 82 -9.10 16.21 0.70
CA TRP A 82 -10.50 16.53 0.89
C TRP A 82 -10.78 17.50 2.06
N CYS A 83 -9.81 17.71 2.96
CA CYS A 83 -9.93 18.57 4.15
C CYS A 83 -9.90 20.05 3.75
N LYS A 84 -10.98 20.53 3.09
CA LYS A 84 -11.06 21.89 2.53
C LYS A 84 -11.25 22.96 3.60
N ASN A 85 -12.04 22.68 4.64
CA ASN A 85 -12.30 23.53 5.81
C ASN A 85 -12.62 22.65 7.02
N ASP A 86 -12.72 23.26 8.19
CA ASP A 86 -12.90 22.55 9.47
C ASP A 86 -14.27 21.87 9.56
N ASP A 87 -15.34 22.54 9.11
CA ASP A 87 -16.70 22.00 9.20
C ASP A 87 -16.86 20.74 8.37
N LEU A 88 -16.46 20.76 7.09
CA LEU A 88 -16.49 19.58 6.22
C LEU A 88 -15.62 18.46 6.75
N THR A 89 -14.44 18.80 7.29
CA THR A 89 -13.52 17.80 7.84
C THR A 89 -14.15 17.13 9.05
N ARG A 90 -14.69 17.89 9.97
CA ARG A 90 -15.36 17.38 11.17
C ARG A 90 -16.61 16.56 10.82
N GLU A 91 -17.45 17.05 9.93
CA GLU A 91 -18.66 16.36 9.46
C GLU A 91 -18.32 14.96 8.93
N ARG A 92 -17.36 14.85 8.01
CA ARG A 92 -17.00 13.57 7.40
C ARG A 92 -16.40 12.59 8.41
N LEU A 93 -15.51 13.06 9.28
CA LEU A 93 -14.92 12.21 10.32
C LEU A 93 -15.96 11.73 11.34
N GLN A 94 -16.88 12.60 11.76
CA GLN A 94 -17.99 12.23 12.65
C GLN A 94 -18.94 11.23 11.98
N ALA A 95 -19.23 11.42 10.69
CA ALA A 95 -20.06 10.47 9.92
C ALA A 95 -19.46 9.08 9.87
N LEU A 96 -18.14 8.95 9.65
CA LEU A 96 -17.42 7.68 9.68
C LEU A 96 -17.42 7.06 11.09
N LYS A 97 -17.12 7.86 12.13
CA LYS A 97 -17.14 7.39 13.51
C LYS A 97 -18.51 6.87 13.92
N LYS A 98 -19.58 7.60 13.55
CA LYS A 98 -20.97 7.19 13.82
C LYS A 98 -21.33 5.85 13.18
N ARG A 99 -20.67 5.47 12.08
CA ARG A 99 -20.85 4.19 11.40
C ARG A 99 -19.91 3.08 11.90
N GLY A 100 -19.11 3.36 12.92
CA GLY A 100 -18.27 2.33 13.57
C GLY A 100 -16.78 2.38 13.18
N LEU A 101 -16.31 3.39 12.42
CA LEU A 101 -14.88 3.52 12.16
C LEU A 101 -14.10 3.79 13.45
N GLY A 102 -13.08 2.96 13.75
CA GLY A 102 -12.30 3.04 14.96
C GLY A 102 -11.24 4.14 14.96
N GLY A 103 -10.63 4.44 13.81
CA GLY A 103 -9.54 5.42 13.75
C GLY A 103 -9.16 5.85 12.35
N ILE A 104 -8.07 6.61 12.26
CA ILE A 104 -7.57 7.15 10.99
C ILE A 104 -6.04 7.16 10.96
N LEU A 105 -5.46 6.78 9.81
CA LEU A 105 -4.06 6.94 9.49
C LEU A 105 -3.91 8.07 8.48
N ILE A 106 -3.10 9.06 8.81
CA ILE A 106 -2.85 10.24 8.00
C ILE A 106 -1.43 10.15 7.44
N SER A 107 -1.33 10.04 6.13
CA SER A 107 -0.05 9.93 5.42
C SER A 107 0.61 11.29 5.25
N VAL A 108 1.82 11.45 5.77
CA VAL A 108 2.62 12.67 5.65
C VAL A 108 3.99 12.35 5.10
N ASN A 109 4.29 12.84 3.90
CA ASN A 109 5.62 12.74 3.30
C ASN A 109 5.76 13.78 2.17
N PRO A 110 6.98 14.05 1.68
CA PRO A 110 7.22 15.03 0.62
C PRO A 110 6.45 14.75 -0.67
N PHE A 111 6.23 13.48 -1.03
CA PHE A 111 5.51 13.11 -2.25
C PHE A 111 4.03 13.51 -2.20
N TYR A 112 3.39 13.45 -1.03
CA TYR A 112 2.03 13.96 -0.86
C TYR A 112 2.01 15.49 -0.75
N ALA A 113 3.00 16.11 -0.10
CA ALA A 113 3.08 17.55 0.03
C ALA A 113 3.20 18.27 -1.33
N GLU A 114 3.70 17.61 -2.36
CA GLU A 114 3.74 18.11 -3.73
C GLU A 114 2.34 18.37 -4.30
N TYR A 115 1.35 17.57 -3.90
CA TYR A 115 -0.03 17.63 -4.43
C TYR A 115 -1.03 18.19 -3.43
N VAL A 116 -0.83 17.96 -2.14
CA VAL A 116 -1.76 18.35 -1.07
C VAL A 116 -1.13 19.44 -0.22
N PRO A 117 -1.73 20.65 -0.12
CA PRO A 117 -1.26 21.69 0.79
C PRO A 117 -1.18 21.18 2.23
N PHE A 118 -0.06 21.44 2.91
CA PHE A 118 0.19 20.91 4.25
C PHE A 118 -0.82 21.37 5.29
N GLU A 119 -1.41 22.57 5.13
CA GLU A 119 -2.50 23.06 5.98
C GLU A 119 -3.70 22.10 6.04
N LYS A 120 -3.99 21.36 4.95
CA LYS A 120 -5.06 20.36 4.93
C LYS A 120 -4.69 19.12 5.76
N THR A 121 -3.44 18.72 5.70
CA THR A 121 -2.90 17.61 6.50
C THR A 121 -2.90 17.97 7.99
N ASP A 122 -2.45 19.18 8.34
CA ASP A 122 -2.46 19.69 9.71
C ASP A 122 -3.88 19.77 10.28
N ARG A 123 -4.83 20.33 9.51
CA ARG A 123 -6.27 20.38 9.85
C ARG A 123 -6.83 18.97 10.08
N CYS A 124 -6.54 18.04 9.19
CA CYS A 124 -7.00 16.66 9.31
C CYS A 124 -6.52 16.03 10.62
N ILE A 125 -5.24 16.21 10.96
CA ILE A 125 -4.66 15.66 12.18
C ILE A 125 -5.37 16.24 13.41
N GLN A 126 -5.51 17.56 13.50
CA GLN A 126 -6.12 18.24 14.64
C GLN A 126 -7.58 17.79 14.85
N ILE A 127 -8.41 17.84 13.79
CA ILE A 127 -9.82 17.46 13.89
C ILE A 127 -9.97 15.95 14.11
N SER A 128 -9.09 15.12 13.54
CA SER A 128 -9.10 13.67 13.82
C SER A 128 -8.83 13.36 15.29
N GLN A 129 -7.93 14.10 15.94
CA GLN A 129 -7.67 13.95 17.38
C GLN A 129 -8.91 14.34 18.23
N GLU A 130 -9.64 15.38 17.84
CA GLU A 130 -10.92 15.74 18.49
C GLU A 130 -11.96 14.61 18.32
N VAL A 131 -12.03 13.99 17.14
CA VAL A 131 -13.05 12.98 16.82
C VAL A 131 -12.68 11.60 17.34
N PHE A 132 -11.46 11.11 17.10
CA PHE A 132 -11.03 9.75 17.39
C PHE A 132 -10.14 9.62 18.64
N GLY A 133 -9.77 10.75 19.28
CA GLY A 133 -8.88 10.73 20.45
C GLY A 133 -7.50 10.18 20.10
N SER A 134 -7.05 9.15 20.82
CA SER A 134 -5.76 8.50 20.60
C SER A 134 -5.70 7.57 19.36
N ASN A 135 -6.84 7.31 18.71
CA ASN A 135 -6.90 6.46 17.51
C ASN A 135 -6.58 7.22 16.24
N VAL A 136 -5.53 8.02 16.27
CA VAL A 136 -5.00 8.77 15.13
C VAL A 136 -3.54 8.45 14.96
N MET A 137 -3.16 7.95 13.79
CA MET A 137 -1.78 7.67 13.43
C MET A 137 -1.30 8.65 12.37
N VAL A 138 -0.21 9.35 12.63
CA VAL A 138 0.47 10.21 11.66
C VAL A 138 1.63 9.42 11.04
N TYR A 139 1.48 9.02 9.82
CA TYR A 139 2.47 8.21 9.10
C TYR A 139 3.03 9.04 7.92
N GLN A 140 4.20 9.60 8.01
CA GLN A 140 5.35 9.45 8.90
C GLN A 140 5.49 10.72 9.77
N LEU A 141 5.49 10.54 11.06
CA LEU A 141 5.47 11.63 12.03
C LEU A 141 6.67 12.60 11.90
N GLU A 142 7.83 12.08 11.51
CA GLU A 142 9.04 12.90 11.36
C GLU A 142 8.90 13.95 10.26
N TYR A 143 8.24 13.63 9.14
CA TYR A 143 7.93 14.63 8.12
C TYR A 143 6.92 15.65 8.60
N TYR A 144 5.90 15.24 9.34
CA TYR A 144 4.95 16.19 9.93
C TYR A 144 5.66 17.22 10.83
N ARG A 145 6.51 16.74 11.74
CA ARG A 145 7.29 17.61 12.63
C ARG A 145 8.24 18.53 11.86
N LEU A 146 8.89 18.01 10.84
CA LEU A 146 9.78 18.77 9.97
C LEU A 146 9.02 19.89 9.25
N PHE A 147 7.89 19.59 8.62
CA PHE A 147 7.09 20.58 7.90
C PHE A 147 6.54 21.67 8.83
N LYS A 148 6.10 21.32 10.03
CA LYS A 148 5.72 22.30 11.07
C LYS A 148 6.89 23.22 11.42
N ARG A 149 8.07 22.68 11.68
CA ARG A 149 9.27 23.43 12.04
C ARG A 149 9.74 24.38 10.91
N LEU A 150 9.60 23.94 9.65
CA LEU A 150 9.92 24.73 8.48
C LEU A 150 8.84 25.76 8.11
N GLY A 151 7.74 25.83 8.84
CA GLY A 151 6.63 26.73 8.56
C GLY A 151 5.90 26.44 7.25
N ILE A 152 5.94 25.20 6.76
CA ILE A 152 5.25 24.82 5.53
C ILE A 152 3.73 24.85 5.78
N THR A 153 3.00 25.51 4.88
CA THR A 153 1.53 25.56 4.91
C THR A 153 0.92 25.15 3.57
N ARG A 154 1.60 25.45 2.49
CA ARG A 154 1.18 25.21 1.11
C ARG A 154 1.75 23.90 0.56
N ARG A 155 1.59 23.70 -0.74
CA ARG A 155 2.29 22.62 -1.47
C ARG A 155 3.78 22.87 -1.43
N LEU A 156 4.54 21.77 -1.38
CA LEU A 156 6.00 21.77 -1.38
C LEU A 156 6.47 20.79 -2.46
N SER A 157 7.12 21.31 -3.51
CA SER A 157 7.72 20.44 -4.52
C SER A 157 8.88 19.61 -3.94
N ILE A 158 9.20 18.48 -4.54
CA ILE A 158 10.36 17.67 -4.12
C ILE A 158 11.65 18.48 -4.23
N ASP A 159 11.81 19.27 -5.30
CA ASP A 159 12.99 20.13 -5.47
C ASP A 159 13.13 21.17 -4.36
N ASP A 160 12.04 21.83 -3.97
CA ASP A 160 12.05 22.79 -2.88
C ASP A 160 12.28 22.11 -1.53
N TYR A 161 11.70 20.92 -1.33
CA TYR A 161 12.00 20.10 -0.16
C TYR A 161 13.51 19.82 -0.04
N LEU A 162 14.15 19.35 -1.12
CA LEU A 162 15.59 19.06 -1.14
C LEU A 162 16.44 20.31 -0.89
N LYS A 163 16.07 21.47 -1.45
CA LYS A 163 16.74 22.74 -1.19
C LYS A 163 16.61 23.16 0.28
N LEU A 164 15.40 23.11 0.85
CA LEU A 164 15.13 23.49 2.24
C LEU A 164 15.85 22.57 3.25
N THR A 165 16.01 21.30 2.92
CA THR A 165 16.70 20.30 3.75
C THR A 165 18.21 20.19 3.45
N ARG A 166 18.75 21.06 2.60
CA ARG A 166 20.16 21.07 2.18
C ARG A 166 20.64 19.75 1.56
N GLY A 167 19.77 19.10 0.81
CA GLY A 167 20.06 17.83 0.17
C GLY A 167 20.09 16.63 1.13
N GLU A 168 19.59 16.77 2.36
CA GLU A 168 19.37 15.61 3.21
C GLU A 168 18.50 14.59 2.44
N SER A 169 19.01 13.37 2.33
CA SER A 169 18.34 12.30 1.60
C SER A 169 16.95 12.04 2.21
N LEU A 170 15.98 11.78 1.35
CA LEU A 170 14.65 11.35 1.77
C LEU A 170 14.69 10.09 2.66
N SER A 171 15.72 9.24 2.48
CA SER A 171 15.95 8.03 3.26
C SER A 171 16.59 8.26 4.63
N ASP A 172 17.23 9.41 4.88
CA ASP A 172 17.97 9.64 6.12
C ASP A 172 17.06 9.85 7.34
N ARG A 173 15.81 10.25 7.10
CA ARG A 173 14.84 10.53 8.17
C ARG A 173 13.80 9.45 8.36
N VAL A 174 13.49 8.73 7.31
CA VAL A 174 12.47 7.68 7.30
C VAL A 174 12.83 6.59 6.31
N GLU A 175 12.49 5.38 6.68
CA GLU A 175 12.67 4.24 5.80
C GLU A 175 11.72 4.32 4.60
N LEU A 176 12.30 4.37 3.40
CA LEU A 176 11.60 4.24 2.14
C LEU A 176 11.77 2.82 1.61
N PHE A 177 10.67 2.07 1.60
CA PHE A 177 10.71 0.71 1.05
C PHE A 177 10.74 0.75 -0.47
N LEU A 178 11.87 0.35 -1.07
CA LEU A 178 12.02 0.20 -2.52
C LEU A 178 11.29 -1.06 -3.01
N MET A 179 9.98 -1.09 -2.84
CA MET A 179 9.08 -2.20 -3.17
C MET A 179 7.95 -1.73 -4.10
N GLY A 180 7.38 -2.67 -4.86
CA GLY A 180 6.31 -2.36 -5.80
C GLY A 180 6.69 -1.19 -6.73
N ARG A 181 5.72 -0.30 -7.03
CA ARG A 181 5.94 0.86 -7.91
C ARG A 181 7.03 1.81 -7.38
N ALA A 182 7.22 1.91 -6.07
CA ALA A 182 8.28 2.77 -5.50
C ALA A 182 9.69 2.36 -5.94
N ALA A 183 9.93 1.07 -6.19
CA ALA A 183 11.22 0.59 -6.68
C ALA A 183 11.57 1.14 -8.07
N GLU A 184 10.56 1.34 -8.92
CA GLU A 184 10.73 1.94 -10.26
C GLU A 184 10.82 3.48 -10.17
N GLN A 185 9.96 4.10 -9.35
CA GLN A 185 9.83 5.57 -9.32
C GLN A 185 10.96 6.27 -8.57
N LEU A 186 11.62 5.58 -7.65
CA LEU A 186 12.67 6.14 -6.80
C LEU A 186 14.07 5.62 -7.15
N LYS A 187 14.21 4.86 -8.23
CA LYS A 187 15.50 4.24 -8.59
C LYS A 187 16.64 5.25 -8.76
N ASP A 188 16.36 6.42 -9.31
CA ASP A 188 17.36 7.45 -9.57
C ASP A 188 17.91 8.13 -8.29
N LEU A 189 17.28 7.86 -7.13
CA LEU A 189 17.75 8.35 -5.82
C LEU A 189 18.76 7.41 -5.16
N TYR A 190 19.03 6.25 -5.74
CA TYR A 190 19.84 5.21 -5.10
C TYR A 190 20.89 4.64 -6.05
N PRO A 191 22.04 4.17 -5.53
CA PRO A 191 23.03 3.48 -6.34
C PRO A 191 22.49 2.14 -6.86
N SER A 192 22.82 1.81 -8.09
CA SER A 192 22.42 0.55 -8.75
C SER A 192 23.55 -0.48 -8.75
N TYR A 193 23.18 -1.75 -8.81
CA TYR A 193 24.08 -2.89 -8.73
C TYR A 193 23.64 -4.00 -9.69
N PRO A 194 24.57 -4.86 -10.16
CA PRO A 194 24.23 -6.03 -10.97
C PRO A 194 23.27 -6.99 -10.27
N ALA A 195 22.40 -7.67 -11.03
CA ALA A 195 21.40 -8.62 -10.53
C ALA A 195 21.96 -9.64 -9.54
N LYS A 196 23.19 -10.14 -9.78
CA LYS A 196 23.87 -11.14 -8.95
C LYS A 196 23.99 -10.75 -7.46
N ARG A 197 24.02 -9.44 -7.17
CA ARG A 197 24.06 -8.91 -5.79
C ARG A 197 22.84 -9.32 -4.99
N PHE A 198 21.70 -9.53 -5.64
CA PHE A 198 20.41 -9.73 -4.99
C PHE A 198 19.93 -11.19 -4.96
N PHE A 199 20.69 -12.11 -5.53
CA PHE A 199 20.26 -13.52 -5.65
C PHE A 199 20.05 -14.24 -4.33
N ASN A 200 20.77 -13.86 -3.29
CA ASN A 200 20.69 -14.46 -1.95
C ASN A 200 19.88 -13.65 -0.95
N VAL A 201 19.13 -12.65 -1.42
CA VAL A 201 18.28 -11.83 -0.52
C VAL A 201 16.91 -12.50 -0.40
N PRO A 202 16.46 -12.86 0.82
CA PRO A 202 15.23 -13.63 1.03
C PRO A 202 13.97 -12.84 0.64
N CYS A 203 12.95 -13.54 0.15
CA CYS A 203 11.64 -13.00 -0.21
C CYS A 203 10.49 -13.61 0.58
N GLN A 204 10.66 -14.82 1.10
CA GLN A 204 9.64 -15.58 1.81
C GLN A 204 8.98 -14.77 2.94
N PRO A 205 9.72 -14.06 3.83
CA PRO A 205 9.12 -13.30 4.92
C PRO A 205 8.21 -12.17 4.43
N SER A 206 8.44 -11.66 3.22
CA SER A 206 7.61 -10.61 2.62
C SER A 206 6.38 -11.17 1.91
N ILE A 207 6.45 -12.39 1.40
CA ILE A 207 5.36 -13.06 0.64
C ILE A 207 4.41 -13.79 1.59
N LEU A 208 4.93 -14.52 2.58
CA LEU A 208 4.16 -15.39 3.48
C LEU A 208 3.82 -14.72 4.83
N ARG A 209 3.92 -13.40 4.91
CA ARG A 209 3.56 -12.69 6.15
C ARG A 209 2.08 -12.88 6.47
N ASN A 210 1.76 -13.00 7.74
CA ASN A 210 0.40 -13.11 8.24
C ASN A 210 -0.17 -11.78 8.80
N TRP A 211 0.48 -10.68 8.47
CA TRP A 211 0.13 -9.33 8.89
C TRP A 211 0.35 -8.34 7.74
N HIS A 212 -0.43 -7.27 7.68
CA HIS A 212 -0.35 -6.18 6.72
C HIS A 212 -0.35 -6.67 5.26
N ASN A 213 -1.45 -7.26 4.85
CA ASN A 213 -1.72 -7.71 3.48
C ASN A 213 -2.82 -6.85 2.86
N HIS A 214 -2.94 -6.87 1.54
CA HIS A 214 -3.89 -6.06 0.81
C HIS A 214 -4.83 -6.91 -0.04
N PHE A 215 -6.02 -6.37 -0.26
CA PHE A 215 -7.00 -6.91 -1.18
C PHE A 215 -7.39 -5.79 -2.15
N ASP A 216 -7.26 -6.04 -3.45
CA ASP A 216 -7.61 -5.04 -4.44
C ASP A 216 -9.05 -5.18 -4.94
N ASN A 217 -9.52 -4.16 -5.67
CA ASN A 217 -10.85 -4.14 -6.27
C ASN A 217 -11.03 -5.11 -7.46
N TYR A 218 -9.97 -5.78 -7.90
CA TYR A 218 -9.99 -6.79 -8.96
C TYR A 218 -10.09 -8.22 -8.42
N GLY A 219 -10.15 -8.38 -7.12
CA GLY A 219 -10.30 -9.69 -6.48
C GLY A 219 -8.99 -10.35 -6.07
N ASN A 220 -7.87 -9.63 -6.07
CA ASN A 220 -6.57 -10.20 -5.72
C ASN A 220 -6.24 -10.03 -4.24
N PHE A 221 -5.72 -11.08 -3.64
CA PHE A 221 -5.03 -11.04 -2.35
C PHE A 221 -3.54 -10.79 -2.61
N MET A 222 -3.02 -9.67 -2.15
CA MET A 222 -1.65 -9.22 -2.39
C MET A 222 -0.82 -9.22 -1.11
N PRO A 223 0.43 -9.75 -1.13
CA PRO A 223 1.29 -9.78 0.06
C PRO A 223 1.95 -8.41 0.29
N GLY A 224 1.67 -7.80 1.40
CA GLY A 224 2.35 -6.58 1.86
C GLY A 224 2.44 -5.50 0.80
N TYR A 225 3.66 -5.08 0.47
CA TYR A 225 3.96 -4.04 -0.52
C TYR A 225 4.36 -4.59 -1.90
N CYS A 226 4.21 -5.90 -2.13
CA CYS A 226 4.55 -6.56 -3.39
C CYS A 226 3.43 -6.35 -4.43
N GLY A 227 3.22 -5.11 -4.86
CA GLY A 227 2.25 -4.80 -5.91
C GLY A 227 2.45 -5.66 -7.16
N GLY A 228 1.36 -6.07 -7.79
CA GLY A 228 1.37 -6.92 -8.99
C GLY A 228 1.61 -8.41 -8.72
N ILE A 229 1.61 -8.86 -7.46
CA ILE A 229 1.61 -10.29 -7.10
C ILE A 229 0.27 -10.63 -6.46
N SER A 230 -0.44 -11.61 -7.01
CA SER A 230 -1.65 -12.19 -6.44
C SER A 230 -1.34 -13.54 -5.80
N LEU A 231 -1.62 -13.69 -4.52
CA LEU A 231 -1.57 -14.98 -3.81
C LEU A 231 -2.78 -15.85 -4.12
N GLY A 232 -3.84 -15.26 -4.66
CA GLY A 232 -5.09 -15.92 -5.00
C GLY A 232 -6.25 -14.94 -5.02
N SER A 233 -7.45 -15.47 -5.28
CA SER A 233 -8.67 -14.68 -5.28
C SER A 233 -9.22 -14.51 -3.86
N TRP A 234 -9.57 -13.28 -3.47
CA TRP A 234 -10.27 -13.07 -2.20
C TRP A 234 -11.72 -13.60 -2.21
N PHE A 235 -12.28 -13.91 -3.38
CA PHE A 235 -13.55 -14.65 -3.46
C PHE A 235 -13.46 -16.07 -2.89
N GLU A 236 -12.24 -16.62 -2.83
CA GLU A 236 -11.94 -17.97 -2.34
C GLU A 236 -11.05 -17.92 -1.08
N LEU A 237 -11.14 -16.86 -0.27
CA LEU A 237 -10.28 -16.66 0.90
C LEU A 237 -10.39 -17.83 1.90
N ASP A 238 -11.60 -18.36 2.14
CA ASP A 238 -11.82 -19.51 3.01
C ASP A 238 -11.02 -20.75 2.50
N ARG A 239 -10.98 -20.97 1.17
CA ARG A 239 -10.20 -22.06 0.57
C ARG A 239 -8.70 -21.81 0.71
N LEU A 240 -8.25 -20.59 0.40
CA LEU A 240 -6.85 -20.21 0.48
C LEU A 240 -6.29 -20.36 1.91
N VAL A 241 -7.07 -19.98 2.92
CA VAL A 241 -6.69 -20.14 4.33
C VAL A 241 -6.61 -21.62 4.73
N LYS A 242 -7.49 -22.48 4.19
CA LYS A 242 -7.56 -23.90 4.53
C LYS A 242 -6.53 -24.75 3.79
N GLU A 243 -6.33 -24.50 2.49
CA GLU A 243 -5.54 -25.35 1.59
C GLU A 243 -4.13 -24.78 1.34
N GLY A 244 -3.92 -23.48 1.62
CA GLY A 244 -2.66 -22.79 1.35
C GLY A 244 -2.53 -22.32 -0.09
N LEU A 245 -1.29 -21.99 -0.48
CA LEU A 245 -0.97 -21.44 -1.80
C LEU A 245 -0.76 -22.59 -2.82
N ASP A 246 -1.44 -22.49 -3.96
CA ASP A 246 -1.09 -23.29 -5.14
C ASP A 246 0.20 -22.74 -5.76
N LEU A 247 1.28 -23.50 -5.68
CA LEU A 247 2.59 -23.16 -6.25
C LEU A 247 2.90 -23.94 -7.53
N GLU A 248 2.14 -24.99 -7.84
CA GLU A 248 2.40 -25.88 -8.97
C GLU A 248 2.23 -25.13 -10.31
N ASN A 249 1.16 -24.34 -10.44
CA ASN A 249 0.84 -23.59 -11.64
C ASN A 249 1.27 -22.12 -11.60
N ARG A 250 2.08 -21.73 -10.58
CA ARG A 250 2.50 -20.34 -10.33
C ARG A 250 4.02 -20.26 -10.18
N PRO A 251 4.76 -20.41 -11.29
CA PRO A 251 6.22 -20.54 -11.25
C PRO A 251 6.92 -19.31 -10.64
N VAL A 252 6.46 -18.10 -10.91
CA VAL A 252 7.07 -16.89 -10.33
C VAL A 252 6.88 -16.87 -8.82
N LEU A 253 5.69 -17.18 -8.33
CA LEU A 253 5.39 -17.26 -6.91
C LEU A 253 6.20 -18.39 -6.24
N ASN A 254 6.33 -19.54 -6.90
CA ASN A 254 7.12 -20.66 -6.43
C ASN A 254 8.60 -20.27 -6.22
N TYR A 255 9.23 -19.61 -7.20
CA TYR A 255 10.60 -19.11 -7.02
C TYR A 255 10.74 -18.14 -5.85
N LEU A 256 9.76 -17.23 -5.66
CA LEU A 256 9.82 -16.21 -4.60
C LEU A 256 9.61 -16.83 -3.20
N VAL A 257 8.68 -17.76 -3.05
CA VAL A 257 8.42 -18.46 -1.79
C VAL A 257 9.60 -19.35 -1.38
N ASN A 258 10.27 -19.98 -2.35
CA ASN A 258 11.44 -20.81 -2.12
C ASN A 258 12.77 -20.01 -2.11
N GLU A 259 12.70 -18.68 -2.01
CA GLU A 259 13.88 -17.80 -1.92
C GLU A 259 14.87 -17.93 -3.08
N ASN A 260 14.40 -18.40 -4.24
CA ASN A 260 15.23 -18.71 -5.40
C ASN A 260 15.20 -17.57 -6.44
N MET A 261 15.74 -16.42 -6.08
CA MET A 261 15.83 -15.26 -6.99
C MET A 261 16.71 -15.54 -8.19
N ARG A 262 17.79 -16.36 -8.04
CA ARG A 262 18.62 -16.79 -9.15
C ARG A 262 17.81 -17.64 -10.15
N GLY A 263 17.01 -18.59 -9.65
CA GLY A 263 16.14 -19.41 -10.50
C GLY A 263 15.10 -18.57 -11.24
N LEU A 264 14.49 -17.60 -10.58
CA LEU A 264 13.56 -16.66 -11.23
C LEU A 264 14.25 -15.85 -12.34
N PHE A 265 15.47 -15.38 -12.08
CA PHE A 265 16.25 -14.64 -13.07
C PHE A 265 16.59 -15.53 -14.28
N THR A 266 17.08 -16.76 -14.07
CA THR A 266 17.36 -17.74 -15.14
C THR A 266 16.09 -18.08 -15.91
N PHE A 267 14.97 -18.34 -15.22
CA PHE A 267 13.67 -18.59 -15.83
C PHE A 267 13.22 -17.48 -16.78
N ALA A 268 13.52 -16.24 -16.43
CA ALA A 268 13.23 -15.08 -17.28
C ALA A 268 14.20 -14.98 -18.46
N LEU A 269 15.51 -15.22 -18.25
CA LEU A 269 16.51 -15.25 -19.34
C LEU A 269 16.14 -16.28 -20.42
N ASP A 270 15.74 -17.50 -20.03
CA ASP A 270 15.30 -18.56 -20.95
C ASP A 270 14.08 -18.15 -21.79
N ARG A 271 13.37 -17.10 -21.37
CA ARG A 271 12.23 -16.50 -22.05
C ARG A 271 12.55 -15.18 -22.76
N GLY A 272 13.85 -14.86 -22.88
CA GLY A 272 14.35 -13.71 -23.62
C GLY A 272 14.44 -12.41 -22.81
N TYR A 273 14.29 -12.47 -21.48
CA TYR A 273 14.61 -11.35 -20.60
C TYR A 273 16.09 -10.95 -20.74
N ARG A 274 16.38 -9.67 -20.57
CA ARG A 274 17.74 -9.16 -20.55
C ARG A 274 17.93 -8.28 -19.33
N GLU A 275 19.01 -8.50 -18.60
CA GLU A 275 19.41 -7.62 -17.49
C GLU A 275 19.57 -6.19 -17.97
N ILE A 276 19.06 -5.20 -17.20
CA ILE A 276 19.25 -3.80 -17.54
C ILE A 276 20.70 -3.38 -17.27
N ASN A 277 21.28 -2.62 -18.20
CA ASN A 277 22.69 -2.24 -18.15
C ASN A 277 23.06 -1.42 -16.91
N GLU A 278 22.14 -0.55 -16.49
CA GLU A 278 22.29 0.33 -15.32
C GLU A 278 22.26 -0.45 -14.00
N GLY A 279 21.75 -1.71 -14.02
CA GLY A 279 21.58 -2.52 -12.83
C GLY A 279 20.33 -2.17 -12.02
N TYR A 280 20.30 -2.60 -10.75
CA TYR A 280 19.12 -2.51 -9.88
C TYR A 280 19.46 -1.88 -8.54
N VAL A 281 18.56 -1.07 -8.00
CA VAL A 281 18.74 -0.39 -6.71
C VAL A 281 18.39 -1.29 -5.52
N SER A 282 17.62 -2.36 -5.75
CA SER A 282 17.23 -3.32 -4.72
C SER A 282 16.82 -4.67 -5.33
N LYS A 283 16.71 -5.70 -4.49
CA LYS A 283 16.09 -6.98 -4.88
C LYS A 283 14.68 -6.77 -5.44
N CYS A 284 13.91 -5.87 -4.83
CA CYS A 284 12.53 -5.61 -5.25
C CYS A 284 12.46 -4.94 -6.61
N HIS A 285 13.46 -4.09 -6.97
CA HIS A 285 13.58 -3.52 -8.30
C HIS A 285 13.88 -4.62 -9.33
N LEU A 286 14.87 -5.48 -9.08
CA LEU A 286 15.17 -6.65 -9.94
C LEU A 286 13.93 -7.55 -10.12
N CYS A 287 13.28 -7.91 -9.02
CA CYS A 287 12.07 -8.74 -9.05
C CYS A 287 10.94 -8.08 -9.85
N LEU A 288 10.73 -6.77 -9.69
CA LEU A 288 9.72 -6.01 -10.40
C LEU A 288 9.97 -5.98 -11.91
N ASP A 289 11.21 -5.73 -12.32
CA ASP A 289 11.61 -5.68 -13.72
C ASP A 289 11.43 -7.04 -14.41
N ILE A 290 11.87 -8.13 -13.77
CA ILE A 290 11.62 -9.50 -14.25
C ILE A 290 10.12 -9.76 -14.40
N ARG A 291 9.31 -9.43 -13.38
CA ARG A 291 7.85 -9.67 -13.40
C ARG A 291 7.14 -8.82 -14.47
N LYS A 292 7.58 -7.59 -14.66
CA LYS A 292 7.08 -6.69 -15.74
C LYS A 292 7.31 -7.34 -17.11
N TYR A 293 8.51 -7.85 -17.35
CA TYR A 293 8.84 -8.57 -18.59
C TYR A 293 7.97 -9.82 -18.76
N LEU A 294 7.91 -10.67 -17.75
CA LEU A 294 7.12 -11.91 -17.81
C LEU A 294 5.63 -11.64 -18.03
N ALA A 295 5.06 -10.64 -17.32
CA ALA A 295 3.66 -10.26 -17.48
C ALA A 295 3.33 -9.77 -18.90
N SER A 296 4.31 -9.19 -19.62
CA SER A 296 4.13 -8.76 -21.02
C SER A 296 4.23 -9.91 -22.03
N ARG A 297 4.77 -11.07 -21.66
CA ARG A 297 5.08 -12.18 -22.57
C ARG A 297 4.24 -13.43 -22.35
N GLY A 298 3.58 -13.55 -21.19
CA GLY A 298 2.86 -14.76 -20.85
C GLY A 298 1.64 -14.53 -19.96
N ASN A 299 0.89 -15.60 -19.75
CA ASN A 299 -0.26 -15.59 -18.86
C ASN A 299 0.13 -16.27 -17.53
N PHE A 300 0.67 -15.47 -16.62
CA PHE A 300 1.02 -15.90 -15.26
C PHE A 300 -0.10 -15.48 -14.31
N GLU A 301 -0.79 -16.45 -13.71
CA GLU A 301 -1.94 -16.22 -12.84
C GLU A 301 -1.60 -15.42 -11.58
N GLU A 302 -0.37 -15.51 -11.12
CA GLU A 302 0.15 -14.78 -9.98
C GLU A 302 0.59 -13.35 -10.29
N LEU A 303 0.73 -12.96 -11.57
CA LEU A 303 1.12 -11.63 -11.98
C LEU A 303 -0.11 -10.75 -12.29
N LYS A 304 -0.82 -10.40 -11.22
CA LYS A 304 -2.08 -9.63 -11.26
C LYS A 304 -2.08 -8.50 -10.22
N PRO A 305 -2.85 -7.42 -10.45
CA PRO A 305 -3.55 -7.12 -11.70
C PRO A 305 -2.56 -6.70 -12.80
N ARG A 306 -2.85 -6.98 -14.07
CA ARG A 306 -1.98 -6.62 -15.19
C ARG A 306 -1.78 -5.12 -15.32
N ASN A 307 -2.81 -4.33 -15.05
CA ASN A 307 -2.75 -2.86 -15.04
C ASN A 307 -1.63 -2.32 -14.14
N PHE A 308 -1.25 -3.05 -13.09
CA PHE A 308 -0.11 -2.67 -12.25
C PHE A 308 1.18 -2.54 -13.08
N TYR A 309 1.46 -3.50 -13.95
CA TYR A 309 2.68 -3.51 -14.76
C TYR A 309 2.63 -2.50 -15.92
N GLU A 310 1.45 -2.22 -16.45
CA GLU A 310 1.23 -1.24 -17.52
C GLU A 310 1.37 0.20 -16.99
N GLN A 311 1.10 0.42 -15.70
CA GLN A 311 1.05 1.74 -15.07
C GLN A 311 2.22 2.00 -14.11
N LEU A 312 3.34 1.31 -14.26
CA LEU A 312 4.53 1.48 -13.41
C LEU A 312 5.22 2.84 -13.60
N GLN A 313 5.11 3.42 -14.79
CA GLN A 313 5.71 4.71 -15.16
C GLN A 313 4.84 5.89 -14.75
#